data_2e0e51244e0e428ddd4a3caad8dd4973
#
_entry.id   2e0e51244e0e428ddd4a3caad8dd4973
#
_cell.length_a   1.000
_cell.length_b   1.000
_cell.length_c   1.000
_cell.angle_alpha   90.00
_cell.angle_beta   90.00
_cell.angle_gamma   90.00
#
_symmetry.space_group_name_H-M   'P 1'
#
loop_
_entity.id
_entity.type
_entity.pdbx_description
1 polymer ?
#
loop_
_entity_poly.entity_id
_entity_poly.type
_entity_poly.pdbx_seq_one_letter_code
_entity_poly.pdbx_strand_id
1 'polypeptide(L)'
;RLASTLVKMHQFQLAVDAARKANNTRTWKEICFACVDEGEFRLAQLCGLNIIVQADELEEISDYYQVRGKFEELLALMEAGVGLERAHMGIFTELGILYAKHRPEKLMEHLKLFSTRINIPRLIRACEEMAAWKDLSFLYVAYDEFDNAAGVMMAHPDAWEHVSFKDVCVKVANAEIYYTALSFYLEEHPTQLVDLLAVLTPRVDHSRVVDLMRKRDHLALVKPYLAQAQTNNLQAVNDAVNELCIEEEDYEALRNSIDLYDNFDQISLALRCESHELIEFRRISGYIYQKNKRWKQSVELAKRDGLFKDAMEACAQSGDKELAEALLKYFIDESNKECFAACLYTCYDLLRADIVFELAWMHGLMEYSMPY
;
A
#
# COMPACT_ATOMS: atom_id res chain seq x y z
N ARG A 1 -60.99 -12.82 -24.43
CA ARG A 1 -61.50 -13.24 -25.75
C ARG A 1 -61.61 -12.06 -26.74
N LEU A 2 -62.29 -10.90 -26.39
CA LEU A 2 -62.39 -9.75 -27.30
C LEU A 2 -61.01 -9.17 -27.68
N ALA A 3 -60.16 -9.01 -26.73
CA ALA A 3 -58.81 -8.49 -26.97
C ALA A 3 -57.97 -9.42 -27.88
N SER A 4 -58.01 -10.74 -27.66
CA SER A 4 -57.29 -11.72 -28.51
C SER A 4 -57.83 -11.78 -29.93
N THR A 5 -59.15 -11.54 -30.13
CA THR A 5 -59.73 -11.45 -31.48
C THR A 5 -59.32 -10.16 -32.18
N LEU A 6 -59.27 -9.03 -31.50
CA LEU A 6 -58.82 -7.74 -32.04
C LEU A 6 -57.34 -7.77 -32.45
N VAL A 7 -56.48 -8.46 -31.69
CA VAL A 7 -55.07 -8.72 -32.05
C VAL A 7 -54.98 -9.47 -33.40
N LYS A 8 -55.78 -10.55 -33.57
CA LYS A 8 -55.80 -11.31 -34.83
C LYS A 8 -56.32 -10.49 -36.02
N MET A 9 -57.09 -9.42 -35.78
CA MET A 9 -57.56 -8.48 -36.80
C MET A 9 -56.63 -7.30 -37.02
N HIS A 10 -55.45 -7.32 -36.41
CA HIS A 10 -54.46 -6.19 -36.44
C HIS A 10 -55.00 -4.86 -35.97
N GLN A 11 -56.04 -4.88 -35.11
CA GLN A 11 -56.64 -3.67 -34.51
C GLN A 11 -56.05 -3.40 -33.11
N PHE A 12 -54.77 -3.12 -33.04
CA PHE A 12 -54.00 -3.04 -31.78
C PHE A 12 -54.48 -1.96 -30.82
N GLN A 13 -54.86 -0.79 -31.34
CA GLN A 13 -55.41 0.30 -30.49
C GLN A 13 -56.66 -0.12 -29.73
N LEU A 14 -57.60 -0.78 -30.41
CA LEU A 14 -58.84 -1.28 -29.81
C LEU A 14 -58.59 -2.45 -28.85
N ALA A 15 -57.55 -3.24 -29.14
CA ALA A 15 -57.12 -4.30 -28.27
C ALA A 15 -56.58 -3.78 -26.94
N VAL A 16 -55.75 -2.70 -26.98
CA VAL A 16 -55.24 -2.00 -25.78
C VAL A 16 -56.38 -1.43 -24.94
N ASP A 17 -57.37 -0.79 -25.56
CA ASP A 17 -58.53 -0.28 -24.85
C ASP A 17 -59.39 -1.40 -24.21
N ALA A 18 -59.50 -2.53 -24.86
CA ALA A 18 -60.14 -3.70 -24.31
C ALA A 18 -59.34 -4.32 -23.13
N ALA A 19 -57.97 -4.29 -23.20
CA ALA A 19 -57.11 -4.71 -22.10
C ALA A 19 -57.25 -3.81 -20.88
N ARG A 20 -57.32 -2.50 -21.11
CA ARG A 20 -57.49 -1.51 -20.04
C ARG A 20 -58.82 -1.77 -19.27
N LYS A 21 -59.88 -2.17 -19.97
CA LYS A 21 -61.16 -2.53 -19.34
C LYS A 21 -61.10 -3.87 -18.61
N ALA A 22 -60.35 -4.83 -19.16
CA ALA A 22 -60.21 -6.16 -18.58
C ALA A 22 -59.31 -6.20 -17.37
N ASN A 23 -58.31 -5.29 -17.33
CA ASN A 23 -57.28 -5.15 -16.31
C ASN A 23 -56.64 -6.49 -15.86
N ASN A 24 -56.30 -7.35 -16.81
CA ASN A 24 -55.76 -8.70 -16.58
C ASN A 24 -54.36 -8.81 -17.20
N THR A 25 -53.36 -9.21 -16.41
CA THR A 25 -51.97 -9.33 -16.81
C THR A 25 -51.78 -10.21 -18.04
N ARG A 26 -52.46 -11.33 -18.13
CA ARG A 26 -52.40 -12.24 -19.27
C ARG A 26 -52.83 -11.53 -20.57
N THR A 27 -53.90 -10.73 -20.50
CA THR A 27 -54.40 -10.00 -21.66
C THR A 27 -53.39 -8.90 -22.07
N TRP A 28 -52.78 -8.20 -21.13
CA TRP A 28 -51.73 -7.22 -21.39
C TRP A 28 -50.53 -7.88 -22.07
N LYS A 29 -50.10 -9.07 -21.64
CA LYS A 29 -49.01 -9.84 -22.26
C LYS A 29 -49.28 -10.21 -23.72
N GLU A 30 -50.43 -10.84 -23.97
CA GLU A 30 -50.82 -11.25 -25.32
C GLU A 30 -50.78 -10.07 -26.31
N ILE A 31 -51.27 -8.90 -25.89
CA ILE A 31 -51.26 -7.70 -26.73
C ILE A 31 -49.86 -7.09 -26.85
N CYS A 32 -49.13 -7.03 -25.74
CA CYS A 32 -47.75 -6.51 -25.75
C CYS A 32 -46.87 -7.29 -26.73
N PHE A 33 -46.89 -8.62 -26.63
CA PHE A 33 -46.08 -9.47 -27.50
C PHE A 33 -46.49 -9.38 -28.96
N ALA A 34 -47.78 -9.31 -29.27
CA ALA A 34 -48.26 -9.11 -30.62
C ALA A 34 -47.85 -7.73 -31.18
N CYS A 35 -47.91 -6.67 -30.37
CA CYS A 35 -47.46 -5.35 -30.76
C CYS A 35 -45.93 -5.30 -31.03
N VAL A 36 -45.14 -6.05 -30.27
CA VAL A 36 -43.69 -6.17 -30.50
C VAL A 36 -43.39 -6.88 -31.82
N ASP A 37 -44.11 -7.96 -32.11
CA ASP A 37 -43.96 -8.74 -33.35
C ASP A 37 -44.31 -7.94 -34.59
N GLU A 38 -45.29 -7.07 -34.52
CA GLU A 38 -45.76 -6.23 -35.64
C GLU A 38 -45.04 -4.86 -35.70
N GLY A 39 -44.23 -4.53 -34.72
CA GLY A 39 -43.45 -3.27 -34.70
C GLY A 39 -44.24 -2.06 -34.18
N GLU A 40 -45.37 -2.26 -33.52
CA GLU A 40 -46.16 -1.18 -32.90
C GLU A 40 -45.64 -0.84 -31.50
N PHE A 41 -44.40 -0.30 -31.42
CA PHE A 41 -43.65 -0.14 -30.19
C PHE A 41 -44.28 0.82 -29.17
N ARG A 42 -45.05 1.87 -29.63
CA ARG A 42 -45.73 2.77 -28.71
C ARG A 42 -46.82 2.04 -27.90
N LEU A 43 -47.56 1.17 -28.56
CA LEU A 43 -48.60 0.39 -27.92
C LEU A 43 -48.00 -0.73 -27.07
N ALA A 44 -46.93 -1.36 -27.53
CA ALA A 44 -46.14 -2.32 -26.80
C ALA A 44 -45.64 -1.73 -25.48
N GLN A 45 -45.08 -0.50 -25.48
CA GLN A 45 -44.62 0.20 -24.29
C GLN A 45 -45.79 0.47 -23.31
N LEU A 46 -46.94 0.96 -23.76
CA LEU A 46 -48.11 1.15 -22.90
C LEU A 46 -48.59 -0.16 -22.23
N CYS A 47 -48.58 -1.26 -22.95
CA CYS A 47 -48.93 -2.58 -22.41
C CYS A 47 -47.85 -3.06 -21.45
N GLY A 48 -46.57 -2.93 -21.85
CA GLY A 48 -45.42 -3.34 -21.07
C GLY A 48 -45.34 -2.68 -19.70
N LEU A 49 -45.60 -1.36 -19.62
CA LEU A 49 -45.64 -0.63 -18.36
C LEU A 49 -46.65 -1.19 -17.33
N ASN A 50 -47.74 -1.78 -17.78
CA ASN A 50 -48.73 -2.43 -16.90
C ASN A 50 -48.26 -3.82 -16.43
N ILE A 51 -47.34 -4.43 -17.15
CA ILE A 51 -46.86 -5.79 -16.87
C ILE A 51 -45.60 -5.74 -15.98
N ILE A 52 -44.62 -4.87 -16.29
CA ILE A 52 -43.32 -4.79 -15.57
C ILE A 52 -43.50 -4.38 -14.10
N VAL A 53 -44.61 -3.79 -13.71
CA VAL A 53 -44.95 -3.51 -12.31
C VAL A 53 -45.07 -4.78 -11.48
N GLN A 54 -45.31 -5.93 -12.13
CA GLN A 54 -45.39 -7.25 -11.49
C GLN A 54 -44.01 -7.94 -11.59
N ALA A 55 -43.38 -8.16 -10.46
CA ALA A 55 -42.00 -8.69 -10.40
C ALA A 55 -41.87 -10.06 -11.12
N ASP A 56 -42.89 -10.92 -11.00
CA ASP A 56 -42.90 -12.28 -11.57
C ASP A 56 -42.92 -12.28 -13.11
N GLU A 57 -43.37 -11.17 -13.71
CA GLU A 57 -43.56 -11.06 -15.16
C GLU A 57 -42.43 -10.34 -15.88
N LEU A 58 -41.56 -9.72 -15.13
CA LEU A 58 -40.47 -8.85 -15.65
C LEU A 58 -39.48 -9.63 -16.50
N GLU A 59 -39.09 -10.82 -16.03
CA GLU A 59 -38.08 -11.65 -16.69
C GLU A 59 -38.60 -12.16 -18.04
N GLU A 60 -39.85 -12.62 -18.10
CA GLU A 60 -40.47 -13.12 -19.32
C GLU A 60 -40.59 -12.03 -20.41
N ILE A 61 -40.90 -10.78 -20.02
CA ILE A 61 -40.93 -9.66 -20.95
C ILE A 61 -39.53 -9.32 -21.43
N SER A 62 -38.58 -9.23 -20.52
CA SER A 62 -37.19 -8.93 -20.86
C SER A 62 -36.66 -9.94 -21.88
N ASP A 63 -36.83 -11.22 -21.62
CA ASP A 63 -36.42 -12.29 -22.51
C ASP A 63 -37.10 -12.21 -23.86
N TYR A 64 -38.43 -11.92 -23.89
CA TYR A 64 -39.17 -11.80 -25.13
C TYR A 64 -38.63 -10.74 -26.09
N TYR A 65 -38.31 -9.57 -25.57
CA TYR A 65 -37.68 -8.50 -26.34
C TYR A 65 -36.24 -8.85 -26.75
N GLN A 66 -35.46 -9.45 -25.87
CA GLN A 66 -34.08 -9.83 -26.13
C GLN A 66 -33.96 -10.89 -27.24
N VAL A 67 -34.78 -11.93 -27.20
CA VAL A 67 -34.82 -13.00 -28.22
C VAL A 67 -35.14 -12.42 -29.62
N ARG A 68 -35.93 -11.34 -29.70
CA ARG A 68 -36.26 -10.65 -30.95
C ARG A 68 -35.30 -9.55 -31.36
N GLY A 69 -34.27 -9.33 -30.57
CA GLY A 69 -33.26 -8.28 -30.85
C GLY A 69 -33.79 -6.85 -30.70
N LYS A 70 -34.89 -6.64 -29.94
CA LYS A 70 -35.52 -5.33 -29.74
C LYS A 70 -34.99 -4.66 -28.45
N PHE A 71 -33.67 -4.43 -28.42
CA PHE A 71 -32.99 -3.94 -27.23
C PHE A 71 -33.29 -2.48 -26.92
N GLU A 72 -33.38 -1.64 -27.95
CA GLU A 72 -33.65 -0.19 -27.79
C GLU A 72 -35.06 0.04 -27.23
N GLU A 73 -36.03 -0.72 -27.73
CA GLU A 73 -37.43 -0.65 -27.29
C GLU A 73 -37.58 -1.17 -25.85
N LEU A 74 -36.81 -2.21 -25.50
CA LEU A 74 -36.77 -2.74 -24.14
C LEU A 74 -36.15 -1.72 -23.19
N LEU A 75 -35.04 -1.09 -23.58
CA LEU A 75 -34.43 0.00 -22.79
C LEU A 75 -35.42 1.14 -22.57
N ALA A 76 -36.10 1.60 -23.62
CA ALA A 76 -37.11 2.66 -23.50
C ALA A 76 -38.28 2.26 -22.57
N LEU A 77 -38.69 0.98 -22.61
CA LEU A 77 -39.71 0.46 -21.70
C LEU A 77 -39.24 0.50 -20.24
N MET A 78 -38.03 0.03 -19.97
CA MET A 78 -37.48 0.00 -18.61
C MET A 78 -37.16 1.42 -18.08
N GLU A 79 -36.64 2.32 -18.91
CA GLU A 79 -36.43 3.73 -18.55
C GLU A 79 -37.76 4.41 -18.17
N ALA A 80 -38.83 4.16 -18.92
CA ALA A 80 -40.18 4.65 -18.57
C ALA A 80 -40.71 3.99 -17.28
N GLY A 81 -40.38 2.72 -17.06
CA GLY A 81 -40.76 1.97 -15.86
C GLY A 81 -40.15 2.50 -14.56
N VAL A 82 -38.94 3.00 -14.61
CA VAL A 82 -38.26 3.63 -13.45
C VAL A 82 -39.04 4.84 -12.92
N GLY A 83 -39.74 5.57 -13.78
CA GLY A 83 -40.58 6.72 -13.41
C GLY A 83 -41.91 6.37 -12.74
N LEU A 84 -42.28 5.12 -12.64
CA LEU A 84 -43.54 4.69 -12.05
C LEU A 84 -43.49 4.70 -10.52
N GLU A 85 -44.58 5.14 -9.87
CA GLU A 85 -44.68 5.10 -8.40
C GLU A 85 -44.57 3.66 -7.83
N ARG A 86 -44.95 2.66 -8.61
CA ARG A 86 -44.90 1.22 -8.25
C ARG A 86 -43.68 0.51 -8.79
N ALA A 87 -42.61 1.25 -9.16
CA ALA A 87 -41.39 0.63 -9.63
C ALA A 87 -40.70 -0.17 -8.50
N HIS A 88 -40.55 -1.46 -8.72
CA HIS A 88 -39.87 -2.34 -7.77
C HIS A 88 -38.38 -2.54 -8.14
N MET A 89 -37.61 -3.10 -7.20
CA MET A 89 -36.16 -3.29 -7.33
C MET A 89 -35.75 -4.05 -8.62
N GLY A 90 -36.59 -4.98 -9.09
CA GLY A 90 -36.35 -5.75 -10.32
C GLY A 90 -36.17 -4.86 -11.55
N ILE A 91 -36.99 -3.80 -11.71
CA ILE A 91 -36.92 -2.90 -12.88
C ILE A 91 -35.58 -2.16 -12.91
N PHE A 92 -35.14 -1.63 -11.77
CA PHE A 92 -33.83 -0.95 -11.66
C PHE A 92 -32.67 -1.90 -11.92
N THR A 93 -32.77 -3.13 -11.43
CA THR A 93 -31.75 -4.16 -11.65
C THR A 93 -31.66 -4.57 -13.10
N GLU A 94 -32.80 -4.87 -13.74
CA GLU A 94 -32.86 -5.29 -15.14
C GLU A 94 -32.39 -4.19 -16.07
N LEU A 95 -32.76 -2.92 -15.80
CA LEU A 95 -32.25 -1.79 -16.56
C LEU A 95 -30.73 -1.65 -16.44
N GLY A 96 -30.18 -1.85 -15.24
CA GLY A 96 -28.74 -1.88 -15.02
C GLY A 96 -28.04 -2.99 -15.82
N ILE A 97 -28.59 -4.19 -15.85
CA ILE A 97 -28.08 -5.31 -16.66
C ILE A 97 -28.12 -4.99 -18.15
N LEU A 98 -29.21 -4.39 -18.63
CA LEU A 98 -29.34 -3.98 -20.03
C LEU A 98 -28.36 -2.86 -20.39
N TYR A 99 -28.11 -1.92 -19.48
CA TYR A 99 -27.07 -0.91 -19.68
C TYR A 99 -25.68 -1.54 -19.75
N ALA A 100 -25.35 -2.48 -18.88
CA ALA A 100 -24.08 -3.17 -18.95
C ALA A 100 -23.86 -3.88 -20.31
N LYS A 101 -24.94 -4.43 -20.89
CA LYS A 101 -24.89 -5.17 -22.17
C LYS A 101 -24.87 -4.24 -23.40
N HIS A 102 -25.65 -3.17 -23.39
CA HIS A 102 -25.93 -2.40 -24.61
C HIS A 102 -25.55 -0.93 -24.56
N ARG A 103 -25.47 -0.31 -23.37
CA ARG A 103 -25.15 1.10 -23.17
C ARG A 103 -24.27 1.34 -21.94
N PRO A 104 -23.04 0.84 -21.93
CA PRO A 104 -22.14 0.93 -20.78
C PRO A 104 -21.90 2.38 -20.31
N GLU A 105 -22.00 3.35 -21.20
CA GLU A 105 -21.84 4.77 -20.88
C GLU A 105 -22.88 5.33 -19.88
N LYS A 106 -24.08 4.72 -19.81
CA LYS A 106 -25.14 5.11 -18.88
C LYS A 106 -25.11 4.32 -17.57
N LEU A 107 -24.35 3.23 -17.50
CA LEU A 107 -24.37 2.31 -16.37
C LEU A 107 -23.92 2.99 -15.07
N MET A 108 -22.81 3.67 -15.07
CA MET A 108 -22.29 4.35 -13.88
C MET A 108 -23.25 5.39 -13.30
N GLU A 109 -23.91 6.16 -14.15
CA GLU A 109 -24.90 7.14 -13.72
C GLU A 109 -26.11 6.45 -13.06
N HIS A 110 -26.60 5.38 -13.68
CA HIS A 110 -27.71 4.57 -13.14
C HIS A 110 -27.34 3.95 -11.77
N LEU A 111 -26.14 3.41 -11.63
CA LEU A 111 -25.65 2.84 -10.38
C LEU A 111 -25.57 3.88 -9.26
N LYS A 112 -25.08 5.08 -9.56
CA LYS A 112 -25.00 6.18 -8.58
C LYS A 112 -26.36 6.69 -8.14
N LEU A 113 -27.31 6.80 -9.07
CA LEU A 113 -28.64 7.29 -8.78
C LEU A 113 -29.51 6.29 -7.99
N PHE A 114 -29.35 5.00 -8.26
CA PHE A 114 -30.24 3.96 -7.74
C PHE A 114 -29.55 2.88 -6.89
N SER A 115 -28.39 3.18 -6.31
CA SER A 115 -27.59 2.23 -5.51
C SER A 115 -28.38 1.49 -4.43
N THR A 116 -29.39 2.13 -3.83
CA THR A 116 -30.25 1.54 -2.79
C THR A 116 -31.43 0.75 -3.31
N ARG A 117 -31.71 0.81 -4.62
CA ARG A 117 -32.87 0.19 -5.28
C ARG A 117 -32.53 -0.92 -6.25
N ILE A 118 -31.28 -1.34 -6.30
CA ILE A 118 -30.76 -2.39 -7.20
C ILE A 118 -30.40 -3.65 -6.42
N ASN A 119 -30.48 -4.78 -7.09
CA ASN A 119 -29.93 -6.04 -6.57
C ASN A 119 -28.45 -6.13 -6.96
N ILE A 120 -27.57 -5.70 -6.05
CA ILE A 120 -26.14 -5.62 -6.28
C ILE A 120 -25.51 -6.94 -6.72
N PRO A 121 -25.78 -8.11 -6.09
CA PRO A 121 -25.21 -9.40 -6.52
C PRO A 121 -25.55 -9.80 -7.97
N ARG A 122 -26.75 -9.48 -8.46
CA ARG A 122 -27.11 -9.76 -9.87
C ARG A 122 -26.36 -8.85 -10.84
N LEU A 123 -26.18 -7.59 -10.48
CA LEU A 123 -25.42 -6.63 -11.28
C LEU A 123 -23.92 -6.91 -11.27
N ILE A 124 -23.35 -7.36 -10.16
CA ILE A 124 -21.95 -7.81 -10.09
C ILE A 124 -21.70 -8.89 -11.16
N ARG A 125 -22.52 -9.91 -11.23
CA ARG A 125 -22.39 -10.98 -12.24
C ARG A 125 -22.49 -10.44 -13.66
N ALA A 126 -23.45 -9.54 -13.92
CA ALA A 126 -23.60 -8.96 -15.24
C ALA A 126 -22.39 -8.08 -15.64
N CYS A 127 -21.83 -7.31 -14.71
CA CYS A 127 -20.63 -6.52 -14.95
C CYS A 127 -19.38 -7.39 -15.17
N GLU A 128 -19.25 -8.51 -14.46
CA GLU A 128 -18.18 -9.50 -14.68
C GLU A 128 -18.27 -10.11 -16.09
N GLU A 129 -19.48 -10.54 -16.51
CA GLU A 129 -19.70 -11.10 -17.85
C GLU A 129 -19.39 -10.11 -18.98
N MET A 130 -19.65 -8.82 -18.76
CA MET A 130 -19.47 -7.77 -19.75
C MET A 130 -18.11 -7.06 -19.63
N ALA A 131 -17.24 -7.48 -18.70
CA ALA A 131 -15.95 -6.85 -18.44
C ALA A 131 -16.04 -5.34 -18.11
N ALA A 132 -17.11 -4.91 -17.45
CA ALA A 132 -17.33 -3.54 -17.01
C ALA A 132 -16.62 -3.27 -15.66
N TRP A 133 -15.30 -3.29 -15.66
CA TRP A 133 -14.47 -3.34 -14.44
C TRP A 133 -14.61 -2.12 -13.54
N LYS A 134 -14.77 -0.94 -14.12
CA LYS A 134 -14.97 0.30 -13.39
C LYS A 134 -16.29 0.30 -12.60
N ASP A 135 -17.37 -0.16 -13.27
CA ASP A 135 -18.70 -0.26 -12.66
C ASP A 135 -18.72 -1.38 -11.61
N LEU A 136 -18.01 -2.48 -11.90
CA LEU A 136 -17.86 -3.60 -10.99
C LEU A 136 -17.15 -3.20 -9.69
N SER A 137 -16.06 -2.45 -9.79
CA SER A 137 -15.35 -1.96 -8.60
C SER A 137 -16.25 -1.06 -7.74
N PHE A 138 -17.05 -0.19 -8.37
CA PHE A 138 -18.03 0.65 -7.68
C PHE A 138 -19.10 -0.19 -6.96
N LEU A 139 -19.60 -1.26 -7.59
CA LEU A 139 -20.58 -2.18 -6.99
C LEU A 139 -20.01 -2.92 -5.78
N TYR A 140 -18.77 -3.41 -5.86
CA TYR A 140 -18.11 -4.05 -4.72
C TYR A 140 -17.95 -3.10 -3.54
N VAL A 141 -17.58 -1.84 -3.80
CA VAL A 141 -17.50 -0.81 -2.77
C VAL A 141 -18.87 -0.52 -2.15
N ALA A 142 -19.93 -0.47 -2.97
CA ALA A 142 -21.30 -0.26 -2.51
C ALA A 142 -21.86 -1.44 -1.70
N TYR A 143 -21.30 -2.63 -1.88
CA TYR A 143 -21.68 -3.85 -1.18
C TYR A 143 -20.76 -4.18 0.01
N ASP A 144 -19.83 -3.26 0.35
CA ASP A 144 -18.83 -3.42 1.40
C ASP A 144 -17.84 -4.60 1.18
N GLU A 145 -17.69 -5.06 -0.05
CA GLU A 145 -16.71 -6.08 -0.44
C GLU A 145 -15.39 -5.44 -0.91
N PHE A 146 -14.70 -4.78 0.01
CA PHE A 146 -13.49 -4.00 -0.30
C PHE A 146 -12.32 -4.86 -0.79
N ASP A 147 -12.23 -6.10 -0.33
CA ASP A 147 -11.19 -7.04 -0.76
C ASP A 147 -11.31 -7.36 -2.26
N ASN A 148 -12.54 -7.62 -2.72
CA ASN A 148 -12.83 -7.88 -4.14
C ASN A 148 -12.66 -6.60 -4.98
N ALA A 149 -13.10 -5.44 -4.45
CA ALA A 149 -12.90 -4.15 -5.11
C ALA A 149 -11.42 -3.86 -5.35
N ALA A 150 -10.57 -4.04 -4.34
CA ALA A 150 -9.13 -3.86 -4.47
C ALA A 150 -8.52 -4.82 -5.50
N GLY A 151 -8.95 -6.10 -5.50
CA GLY A 151 -8.52 -7.10 -6.48
C GLY A 151 -8.82 -6.71 -7.92
N VAL A 152 -10.05 -6.25 -8.18
CA VAL A 152 -10.47 -5.79 -9.52
C VAL A 152 -9.69 -4.56 -9.96
N MET A 153 -9.51 -3.58 -9.06
CA MET A 153 -8.74 -2.36 -9.37
C MET A 153 -7.29 -2.66 -9.72
N MET A 154 -6.63 -3.60 -9.02
CA MET A 154 -5.26 -4.00 -9.34
C MET A 154 -5.14 -4.81 -10.62
N ALA A 155 -6.16 -5.59 -10.97
CA ALA A 155 -6.13 -6.43 -12.17
C ALA A 155 -6.46 -5.65 -13.46
N HIS A 156 -7.19 -4.55 -13.37
CA HIS A 156 -7.70 -3.80 -14.51
C HIS A 156 -7.38 -2.31 -14.42
N PRO A 157 -6.47 -1.80 -15.26
CA PRO A 157 -6.04 -0.40 -15.23
C PRO A 157 -7.20 0.62 -15.41
N ASP A 158 -8.23 0.23 -16.18
CA ASP A 158 -9.40 1.08 -16.41
C ASP A 158 -10.26 1.33 -15.16
N ALA A 159 -10.20 0.41 -14.20
CA ALA A 159 -10.90 0.49 -12.92
C ALA A 159 -10.07 1.16 -11.82
N TRP A 160 -8.77 1.32 -12.04
CA TRP A 160 -7.87 1.87 -11.05
C TRP A 160 -7.84 3.40 -11.06
N GLU A 161 -7.98 3.99 -9.89
CA GLU A 161 -7.78 5.41 -9.63
C GLU A 161 -7.13 5.55 -8.25
N HIS A 162 -6.03 6.29 -8.16
CA HIS A 162 -5.21 6.37 -6.95
C HIS A 162 -6.00 6.76 -5.69
N VAL A 163 -6.85 7.80 -5.79
CA VAL A 163 -7.62 8.29 -4.63
C VAL A 163 -8.64 7.25 -4.18
N SER A 164 -9.41 6.73 -5.12
CA SER A 164 -10.44 5.71 -4.84
C SER A 164 -9.82 4.42 -4.30
N PHE A 165 -8.66 4.02 -4.84
CA PHE A 165 -7.94 2.83 -4.39
C PHE A 165 -7.45 2.96 -2.94
N LYS A 166 -6.92 4.12 -2.54
CA LYS A 166 -6.53 4.37 -1.14
C LYS A 166 -7.71 4.23 -0.18
N ASP A 167 -8.85 4.81 -0.54
CA ASP A 167 -10.06 4.75 0.27
C ASP A 167 -10.57 3.31 0.44
N VAL A 168 -10.44 2.49 -0.60
CA VAL A 168 -10.75 1.06 -0.56
C VAL A 168 -9.75 0.32 0.32
N CYS A 169 -8.44 0.53 0.14
CA CYS A 169 -7.40 -0.13 0.90
C CYS A 169 -7.52 0.08 2.42
N VAL A 170 -7.95 1.27 2.87
CA VAL A 170 -8.20 1.52 4.29
C VAL A 170 -9.26 0.60 4.89
N LYS A 171 -10.21 0.14 4.08
CA LYS A 171 -11.37 -0.66 4.52
C LYS A 171 -11.19 -2.17 4.28
N VAL A 172 -10.14 -2.57 3.58
CA VAL A 172 -9.81 -3.98 3.32
C VAL A 172 -9.64 -4.75 4.64
N ALA A 173 -10.21 -5.94 4.70
CA ALA A 173 -10.14 -6.81 5.87
C ALA A 173 -8.94 -7.77 5.81
N ASN A 174 -8.55 -8.21 4.63
CA ASN A 174 -7.44 -9.14 4.43
C ASN A 174 -6.10 -8.39 4.34
N ALA A 175 -5.24 -8.58 5.35
CA ALA A 175 -3.92 -7.95 5.41
C ALA A 175 -2.99 -8.31 4.21
N GLU A 176 -3.17 -9.46 3.57
CA GLU A 176 -2.35 -9.85 2.41
C GLU A 176 -2.56 -8.92 1.21
N ILE A 177 -3.74 -8.32 1.09
CA ILE A 177 -4.04 -7.36 0.02
C ILE A 177 -3.18 -6.11 0.13
N TYR A 178 -2.79 -5.68 1.34
CA TYR A 178 -1.87 -4.55 1.51
C TYR A 178 -0.53 -4.80 0.83
N TYR A 179 0.03 -6.00 1.01
CA TYR A 179 1.33 -6.36 0.41
C TYR A 179 1.23 -6.59 -1.09
N THR A 180 0.11 -7.12 -1.57
CA THR A 180 -0.18 -7.20 -3.01
C THR A 180 -0.32 -5.81 -3.63
N ALA A 181 -1.02 -4.89 -2.95
CA ALA A 181 -1.15 -3.51 -3.37
C ALA A 181 0.21 -2.78 -3.41
N LEU A 182 1.07 -2.99 -2.41
CA LEU A 182 2.42 -2.44 -2.40
C LEU A 182 3.25 -2.97 -3.58
N SER A 183 3.15 -4.28 -3.89
CA SER A 183 3.82 -4.87 -5.04
C SER A 183 3.31 -4.30 -6.37
N PHE A 184 2.00 -4.12 -6.50
CA PHE A 184 1.37 -3.49 -7.66
C PHE A 184 1.86 -2.05 -7.86
N TYR A 185 1.93 -1.25 -6.77
CA TYR A 185 2.44 0.12 -6.84
C TYR A 185 3.91 0.18 -7.21
N LEU A 186 4.74 -0.75 -6.74
CA LEU A 186 6.14 -0.81 -7.10
C LEU A 186 6.33 -1.07 -8.60
N GLU A 187 5.46 -1.87 -9.22
CA GLU A 187 5.53 -2.23 -10.63
C GLU A 187 4.93 -1.15 -11.54
N GLU A 188 3.76 -0.61 -11.19
CA GLU A 188 2.99 0.27 -12.08
C GLU A 188 3.04 1.76 -11.69
N HIS A 189 3.10 2.08 -10.39
CA HIS A 189 2.93 3.44 -9.87
C HIS A 189 3.92 3.82 -8.76
N PRO A 190 5.24 3.67 -8.95
CA PRO A 190 6.23 3.84 -7.87
C PRO A 190 6.21 5.23 -7.23
N THR A 191 5.88 6.28 -7.98
CA THR A 191 5.83 7.66 -7.48
C THR A 191 4.73 7.91 -6.44
N GLN A 192 3.68 7.09 -6.44
CA GLN A 192 2.53 7.23 -5.56
C GLN A 192 2.58 6.24 -4.36
N LEU A 193 3.62 5.41 -4.31
CA LEU A 193 3.78 4.38 -3.27
C LEU A 193 3.85 4.98 -1.86
N VAL A 194 4.59 6.08 -1.69
CA VAL A 194 4.76 6.74 -0.39
C VAL A 194 3.43 7.26 0.14
N ASP A 195 2.58 7.79 -0.74
CA ASP A 195 1.26 8.28 -0.38
C ASP A 195 0.30 7.16 0.05
N LEU A 196 0.38 5.99 -0.61
CA LEU A 196 -0.34 4.79 -0.17
C LEU A 196 0.18 4.30 1.20
N LEU A 197 1.50 4.22 1.39
CA LEU A 197 2.11 3.79 2.64
C LEU A 197 1.73 4.71 3.80
N ALA A 198 1.66 6.03 3.58
CA ALA A 198 1.25 6.98 4.62
C ALA A 198 -0.13 6.67 5.18
N VAL A 199 -1.05 6.22 4.34
CA VAL A 199 -2.42 5.82 4.74
C VAL A 199 -2.43 4.44 5.41
N LEU A 200 -1.60 3.51 4.95
CA LEU A 200 -1.55 2.13 5.45
C LEU A 200 -0.67 1.96 6.69
N THR A 201 0.15 2.94 7.05
CA THR A 201 1.09 2.88 8.20
C THR A 201 0.51 2.26 9.47
N PRO A 202 -0.72 2.60 9.94
CA PRO A 202 -1.26 2.03 11.17
C PRO A 202 -1.75 0.58 11.03
N ARG A 203 -1.75 0.00 9.84
CA ARG A 203 -2.36 -1.29 9.54
C ARG A 203 -1.39 -2.35 9.03
N VAL A 204 -0.22 -1.94 8.56
CA VAL A 204 0.79 -2.85 7.99
C VAL A 204 1.81 -3.26 9.03
N ASP A 205 2.35 -4.45 8.87
CA ASP A 205 3.56 -4.85 9.58
C ASP A 205 4.78 -4.22 8.90
N HIS A 206 5.41 -3.29 9.59
CA HIS A 206 6.57 -2.55 9.07
C HIS A 206 7.73 -3.47 8.70
N SER A 207 7.95 -4.56 9.42
CA SER A 207 9.01 -5.53 9.12
C SER A 207 8.78 -6.20 7.77
N ARG A 208 7.55 -6.62 7.49
CA ARG A 208 7.19 -7.20 6.18
C ARG A 208 7.28 -6.19 5.04
N VAL A 209 6.94 -4.91 5.29
CA VAL A 209 7.11 -3.85 4.29
C VAL A 209 8.59 -3.66 3.95
N VAL A 210 9.46 -3.58 4.96
CA VAL A 210 10.91 -3.49 4.76
C VAL A 210 11.45 -4.68 3.95
N ASP A 211 11.05 -5.91 4.30
CA ASP A 211 11.47 -7.10 3.59
C ASP A 211 11.02 -7.10 2.12
N LEU A 212 9.79 -6.63 1.85
CA LEU A 212 9.29 -6.51 0.49
C LEU A 212 10.12 -5.49 -0.31
N MET A 213 10.39 -4.32 0.27
CA MET A 213 11.16 -3.25 -0.38
C MET A 213 12.61 -3.67 -0.63
N ARG A 214 13.22 -4.39 0.34
CA ARG A 214 14.58 -4.92 0.20
C ARG A 214 14.67 -5.97 -0.92
N LYS A 215 13.71 -6.88 -1.01
CA LYS A 215 13.66 -7.89 -2.09
C LYS A 215 13.53 -7.30 -3.49
N ARG A 216 12.95 -6.12 -3.61
CA ARG A 216 12.74 -5.41 -4.88
C ARG A 216 13.78 -4.32 -5.13
N ASP A 217 14.71 -4.10 -4.21
CA ASP A 217 15.75 -3.06 -4.27
C ASP A 217 15.19 -1.62 -4.38
N HIS A 218 14.12 -1.36 -3.60
CA HIS A 218 13.41 -0.07 -3.61
C HIS A 218 13.35 0.61 -2.24
N LEU A 219 14.31 0.31 -1.35
CA LEU A 219 14.36 0.92 -0.01
C LEU A 219 14.46 2.44 -0.05
N ALA A 220 15.26 3.00 -0.96
CA ALA A 220 15.46 4.43 -1.11
C ALA A 220 14.15 5.19 -1.41
N LEU A 221 13.23 4.56 -2.14
CA LEU A 221 11.94 5.15 -2.53
C LEU A 221 11.03 5.40 -1.33
N VAL A 222 11.14 4.56 -0.30
CA VAL A 222 10.29 4.61 0.90
C VAL A 222 10.97 5.27 2.10
N LYS A 223 12.09 5.98 1.89
CA LYS A 223 12.82 6.70 2.96
C LYS A 223 11.93 7.58 3.86
N PRO A 224 10.98 8.39 3.33
CA PRO A 224 10.09 9.19 4.17
C PRO A 224 9.19 8.33 5.08
N TYR A 225 8.71 7.20 4.57
CA TYR A 225 7.94 6.24 5.35
C TYR A 225 8.79 5.59 6.45
N LEU A 226 10.01 5.15 6.11
CA LEU A 226 10.92 4.53 7.06
C LEU A 226 11.28 5.48 8.21
N ALA A 227 11.53 6.77 7.91
CA ALA A 227 11.78 7.79 8.93
C ALA A 227 10.59 7.95 9.91
N GLN A 228 9.36 7.86 9.41
CA GLN A 228 8.17 7.87 10.26
C GLN A 228 8.03 6.57 11.05
N ALA A 229 8.23 5.41 10.40
CA ALA A 229 8.09 4.09 11.02
C ALA A 229 9.18 3.83 12.08
N GLN A 230 10.33 4.50 11.99
CA GLN A 230 11.44 4.37 12.93
C GLN A 230 11.06 4.79 14.36
N THR A 231 10.06 5.66 14.52
CA THR A 231 9.51 6.03 15.82
C THR A 231 9.01 4.85 16.65
N ASN A 232 8.66 3.73 15.99
CA ASN A 232 8.25 2.49 16.64
C ASN A 232 9.43 1.65 17.16
N ASN A 233 10.67 2.06 16.89
CA ASN A 233 11.91 1.40 17.30
C ASN A 233 11.94 -0.11 16.98
N LEU A 234 11.55 -0.46 15.74
CA LEU A 234 11.59 -1.84 15.26
C LEU A 234 12.93 -2.15 14.61
N GLN A 235 13.52 -3.30 14.93
CA GLN A 235 14.84 -3.69 14.43
C GLN A 235 14.94 -3.65 12.91
N ALA A 236 14.00 -4.27 12.19
CA ALA A 236 14.02 -4.31 10.73
C ALA A 236 13.98 -2.91 10.09
N VAL A 237 13.23 -1.97 10.68
CA VAL A 237 13.14 -0.58 10.20
C VAL A 237 14.44 0.16 10.49
N ASN A 238 14.98 0.04 11.71
CA ASN A 238 16.24 0.69 12.09
C ASN A 238 17.41 0.18 11.24
N ASP A 239 17.49 -1.13 11.01
CA ASP A 239 18.50 -1.74 10.15
C ASP A 239 18.39 -1.22 8.70
N ALA A 240 17.17 -1.08 8.18
CA ALA A 240 16.95 -0.54 6.83
C ALA A 240 17.33 0.95 6.71
N VAL A 241 17.00 1.76 7.71
CA VAL A 241 17.40 3.19 7.72
C VAL A 241 18.91 3.32 7.80
N ASN A 242 19.57 2.55 8.66
CA ASN A 242 21.02 2.54 8.80
C ASN A 242 21.70 2.07 7.51
N GLU A 243 21.14 1.10 6.81
CA GLU A 243 21.60 0.63 5.51
C GLU A 243 21.54 1.74 4.45
N LEU A 244 20.41 2.45 4.35
CA LEU A 244 20.26 3.59 3.45
C LEU A 244 21.25 4.72 3.76
N CYS A 245 21.47 5.03 5.04
CA CYS A 245 22.45 6.05 5.44
C CYS A 245 23.87 5.70 4.98
N ILE A 246 24.22 4.41 4.98
CA ILE A 246 25.54 3.96 4.48
C ILE A 246 25.60 4.09 2.95
N GLU A 247 24.54 3.67 2.24
CA GLU A 247 24.48 3.73 0.77
C GLU A 247 24.49 5.16 0.24
N GLU A 248 23.84 6.08 0.96
CA GLU A 248 23.81 7.51 0.62
C GLU A 248 25.02 8.30 1.15
N GLU A 249 25.93 7.63 1.88
CA GLU A 249 27.10 8.24 2.53
C GLU A 249 26.76 9.35 3.55
N ASP A 250 25.56 9.27 4.15
CA ASP A 250 25.08 10.23 5.14
C ASP A 250 25.45 9.77 6.57
N TYR A 251 26.69 10.06 6.96
CA TYR A 251 27.22 9.69 8.28
C TYR A 251 26.56 10.47 9.43
N GLU A 252 26.06 11.69 9.19
CA GLU A 252 25.39 12.49 10.21
C GLU A 252 24.01 11.89 10.55
N ALA A 253 23.24 11.53 9.52
CA ALA A 253 21.96 10.86 9.72
C ALA A 253 22.14 9.49 10.40
N LEU A 254 23.18 8.73 10.01
CA LEU A 254 23.50 7.46 10.66
C LEU A 254 23.83 7.64 12.14
N ARG A 255 24.64 8.66 12.48
CA ARG A 255 24.99 8.94 13.87
C ARG A 255 23.77 9.30 14.70
N ASN A 256 22.90 10.16 14.18
CA ASN A 256 21.66 10.54 14.84
C ASN A 256 20.73 9.34 15.03
N SER A 257 20.61 8.47 14.02
CA SER A 257 19.82 7.23 14.12
C SER A 257 20.32 6.33 15.27
N ILE A 258 21.64 6.10 15.36
CA ILE A 258 22.25 5.25 16.40
C ILE A 258 22.11 5.85 17.82
N ASP A 259 22.04 7.17 17.93
CA ASP A 259 21.90 7.84 19.23
C ASP A 259 20.44 7.87 19.71
N LEU A 260 19.47 7.91 18.79
CA LEU A 260 18.03 7.95 19.11
C LEU A 260 17.41 6.55 19.28
N TYR A 261 17.89 5.57 18.53
CA TYR A 261 17.31 4.22 18.49
C TYR A 261 18.36 3.17 18.82
N ASP A 262 18.01 2.22 19.66
CA ASP A 262 18.94 1.20 20.19
C ASP A 262 18.64 -0.22 19.66
N ASN A 263 17.46 -0.44 19.08
CA ASN A 263 17.03 -1.73 18.59
C ASN A 263 17.46 -1.95 17.13
N PHE A 264 18.72 -2.33 16.93
CA PHE A 264 19.31 -2.70 15.63
C PHE A 264 20.45 -3.69 15.83
N ASP A 265 20.90 -4.35 14.77
CA ASP A 265 22.07 -5.24 14.82
C ASP A 265 23.36 -4.41 14.88
N GLN A 266 23.78 -4.08 16.11
CA GLN A 266 24.92 -3.21 16.37
C GLN A 266 26.23 -3.78 15.84
N ILE A 267 26.41 -5.11 15.92
CA ILE A 267 27.68 -5.72 15.51
C ILE A 267 27.77 -5.79 13.99
N SER A 268 26.71 -6.17 13.29
CA SER A 268 26.68 -6.18 11.83
C SER A 268 26.88 -4.78 11.27
N LEU A 269 26.23 -3.77 11.85
CA LEU A 269 26.39 -2.38 11.46
C LEU A 269 27.83 -1.91 11.68
N ALA A 270 28.44 -2.21 12.84
CA ALA A 270 29.82 -1.82 13.12
C ALA A 270 30.81 -2.42 12.10
N LEU A 271 30.63 -3.70 11.73
CA LEU A 271 31.47 -4.35 10.72
C LEU A 271 31.32 -3.73 9.33
N ARG A 272 30.11 -3.37 8.93
CA ARG A 272 29.88 -2.67 7.65
C ARG A 272 30.55 -1.29 7.64
N CYS A 273 30.38 -0.51 8.71
CA CYS A 273 31.01 0.80 8.85
C CYS A 273 32.55 0.71 8.93
N GLU A 274 33.10 -0.35 9.56
CA GLU A 274 34.54 -0.58 9.64
C GLU A 274 35.19 -0.82 8.27
N SER A 275 34.47 -1.47 7.36
CA SER A 275 34.93 -1.74 6.00
C SER A 275 34.74 -0.57 5.02
N HIS A 276 34.11 0.50 5.44
CA HIS A 276 33.79 1.64 4.59
C HIS A 276 35.01 2.50 4.26
N GLU A 277 35.04 3.11 3.06
CA GLU A 277 36.19 3.94 2.61
C GLU A 277 36.29 5.25 3.38
N LEU A 278 35.15 5.87 3.75
CA LEU A 278 35.11 7.12 4.48
C LEU A 278 35.45 6.93 5.96
N ILE A 279 36.35 7.75 6.45
CA ILE A 279 36.84 7.73 7.84
C ILE A 279 35.73 7.99 8.86
N GLU A 280 34.74 8.80 8.49
CA GLU A 280 33.62 9.14 9.38
C GLU A 280 32.75 7.91 9.72
N PHE A 281 32.54 7.02 8.77
CA PHE A 281 31.84 5.74 9.06
C PHE A 281 32.69 4.84 9.95
N ARG A 282 34.01 4.78 9.76
CA ARG A 282 34.89 4.01 10.64
C ARG A 282 34.92 4.57 12.07
N ARG A 283 34.83 5.91 12.23
CA ARG A 283 34.63 6.53 13.55
C ARG A 283 33.32 6.11 14.20
N ILE A 284 32.24 6.01 13.42
CA ILE A 284 30.94 5.50 13.90
C ILE A 284 31.07 4.03 14.34
N SER A 285 31.79 3.19 13.58
CA SER A 285 32.11 1.82 14.00
C SER A 285 32.81 1.79 15.36
N GLY A 286 33.84 2.59 15.54
CA GLY A 286 34.55 2.74 16.82
C GLY A 286 33.61 3.11 17.97
N TYR A 287 32.69 4.03 17.71
CA TYR A 287 31.68 4.44 18.68
C TYR A 287 30.67 3.32 19.04
N ILE A 288 30.23 2.55 18.04
CA ILE A 288 29.36 1.38 18.29
C ILE A 288 30.10 0.32 19.14
N TYR A 289 31.37 0.08 18.84
CA TYR A 289 32.22 -0.81 19.65
C TYR A 289 32.31 -0.34 21.11
N GLN A 290 32.48 0.99 21.34
CA GLN A 290 32.50 1.55 22.70
C GLN A 290 31.17 1.35 23.43
N LYS A 291 30.04 1.64 22.78
CA LYS A 291 28.70 1.36 23.35
C LYS A 291 28.53 -0.11 23.76
N ASN A 292 29.13 -1.03 23.01
CA ASN A 292 29.08 -2.47 23.28
C ASN A 292 30.22 -2.97 24.20
N LYS A 293 30.99 -2.07 24.81
CA LYS A 293 32.13 -2.38 25.69
C LYS A 293 33.23 -3.22 25.01
N ARG A 294 33.32 -3.12 23.68
CA ARG A 294 34.36 -3.78 22.87
C ARG A 294 35.54 -2.82 22.67
N TRP A 295 36.12 -2.38 23.79
CA TRP A 295 37.14 -1.35 23.83
C TRP A 295 38.38 -1.65 23.01
N LYS A 296 38.87 -2.89 23.05
CA LYS A 296 40.05 -3.32 22.29
C LYS A 296 39.83 -3.13 20.78
N GLN A 297 38.66 -3.50 20.25
CA GLN A 297 38.34 -3.33 18.83
C GLN A 297 38.25 -1.84 18.45
N SER A 298 37.63 -1.01 19.29
CA SER A 298 37.56 0.44 19.07
C SER A 298 38.97 1.08 19.02
N VAL A 299 39.83 0.72 19.97
CA VAL A 299 41.20 1.26 20.04
C VAL A 299 42.04 0.80 18.83
N GLU A 300 41.96 -0.50 18.46
CA GLU A 300 42.69 -1.01 17.30
C GLU A 300 42.25 -0.33 15.98
N LEU A 301 40.95 -0.12 15.81
CA LEU A 301 40.40 0.58 14.66
C LEU A 301 40.90 2.04 14.60
N ALA A 302 40.85 2.76 15.72
CA ALA A 302 41.32 4.14 15.82
C ALA A 302 42.83 4.26 15.59
N LYS A 303 43.62 3.28 16.06
CA LYS A 303 45.08 3.21 15.78
C LYS A 303 45.35 3.03 14.29
N ARG A 304 44.65 2.11 13.64
CA ARG A 304 44.78 1.83 12.19
C ARG A 304 44.50 3.07 11.35
N ASP A 305 43.53 3.88 11.76
CA ASP A 305 43.10 5.08 11.02
C ASP A 305 43.83 6.36 11.45
N GLY A 306 44.77 6.26 12.38
CA GLY A 306 45.53 7.42 12.89
C GLY A 306 44.69 8.36 13.77
N LEU A 307 43.54 7.91 14.27
CA LEU A 307 42.64 8.68 15.14
C LEU A 307 43.09 8.53 16.62
N PHE A 308 44.29 8.99 16.93
CA PHE A 308 44.94 8.76 18.22
C PHE A 308 44.19 9.37 19.41
N LYS A 309 43.52 10.51 19.18
CA LYS A 309 42.66 11.11 20.20
C LYS A 309 41.50 10.21 20.56
N ASP A 310 40.81 9.69 19.56
CA ASP A 310 39.64 8.77 19.75
C ASP A 310 40.11 7.45 20.44
N ALA A 311 41.31 6.96 20.10
CA ALA A 311 41.93 5.82 20.74
C ALA A 311 42.23 6.04 22.24
N MET A 312 42.78 7.19 22.59
CA MET A 312 43.05 7.56 23.98
C MET A 312 41.76 7.74 24.80
N GLU A 313 40.77 8.43 24.23
CA GLU A 313 39.47 8.60 24.89
C GLU A 313 38.75 7.26 25.12
N ALA A 314 38.73 6.36 24.13
CA ALA A 314 38.19 5.04 24.25
C ALA A 314 38.91 4.19 25.33
N CYS A 315 40.21 4.29 25.35
CA CYS A 315 41.07 3.64 26.34
C CYS A 315 40.79 4.16 27.76
N ALA A 316 40.71 5.46 27.95
CA ALA A 316 40.40 6.07 29.25
C ALA A 316 39.03 5.65 29.78
N GLN A 317 38.04 5.61 28.90
CA GLN A 317 36.68 5.17 29.26
C GLN A 317 36.56 3.64 29.55
N SER A 318 37.48 2.87 29.01
CA SER A 318 37.45 1.40 29.21
C SER A 318 37.69 0.97 30.64
N GLY A 319 38.50 1.73 31.38
CA GLY A 319 38.99 1.35 32.72
C GLY A 319 40.00 0.20 32.71
N ASP A 320 40.47 -0.23 31.53
CA ASP A 320 41.39 -1.37 31.38
C ASP A 320 42.85 -0.89 31.40
N LYS A 321 43.57 -1.25 32.46
CA LYS A 321 44.97 -0.87 32.65
C LYS A 321 45.90 -1.50 31.63
N GLU A 322 45.63 -2.76 31.27
CA GLU A 322 46.47 -3.48 30.29
C GLU A 322 46.35 -2.82 28.90
N LEU A 323 45.12 -2.40 28.55
CA LEU A 323 44.87 -1.68 27.29
C LEU A 323 45.58 -0.33 27.26
N ALA A 324 45.59 0.40 28.38
CA ALA A 324 46.29 1.68 28.49
C ALA A 324 47.80 1.54 28.37
N GLU A 325 48.38 0.54 29.04
CA GLU A 325 49.82 0.23 28.92
C GLU A 325 50.21 -0.22 27.50
N ALA A 326 49.32 -1.04 26.85
CA ALA A 326 49.55 -1.44 25.46
C ALA A 326 49.46 -0.25 24.47
N LEU A 327 48.53 0.69 24.69
CA LEU A 327 48.42 1.90 23.88
C LEU A 327 49.64 2.80 24.06
N LEU A 328 50.15 2.95 25.29
CA LEU A 328 51.34 3.72 25.58
C LEU A 328 52.57 3.14 24.86
N LYS A 329 52.75 1.80 24.90
CA LYS A 329 53.83 1.10 24.17
C LYS A 329 53.71 1.32 22.66
N TYR A 330 52.50 1.26 22.09
CA TYR A 330 52.29 1.50 20.69
C TYR A 330 52.77 2.91 20.28
N PHE A 331 52.51 3.99 21.06
CA PHE A 331 53.01 5.33 20.74
C PHE A 331 54.53 5.44 20.85
N ILE A 332 55.16 4.63 21.70
CA ILE A 332 56.64 4.55 21.76
C ILE A 332 57.18 3.89 20.50
N ASP A 333 56.61 2.77 20.09
CA ASP A 333 57.00 2.03 18.90
C ASP A 333 56.87 2.86 17.62
N GLU A 334 55.81 3.65 17.52
CA GLU A 334 55.57 4.63 16.44
C GLU A 334 56.45 5.90 16.56
N SER A 335 57.26 6.01 17.60
CA SER A 335 58.08 7.18 17.89
C SER A 335 57.29 8.50 18.02
N ASN A 336 56.01 8.44 18.38
CA ASN A 336 55.12 9.58 18.51
C ASN A 336 55.14 10.15 19.93
N LYS A 337 56.09 11.06 20.18
CA LYS A 337 56.31 11.64 21.51
C LYS A 337 55.15 12.49 22.00
N GLU A 338 54.43 13.17 21.09
CA GLU A 338 53.28 14.00 21.43
C GLU A 338 52.11 13.17 21.89
N CYS A 339 51.79 12.07 21.16
CA CYS A 339 50.76 11.15 21.55
C CYS A 339 51.11 10.35 22.83
N PHE A 340 52.40 10.03 23.04
CA PHE A 340 52.89 9.47 24.29
C PHE A 340 52.56 10.37 25.48
N ALA A 341 52.96 11.67 25.40
CA ALA A 341 52.66 12.65 26.42
C ALA A 341 51.13 12.83 26.65
N ALA A 342 50.36 12.98 25.55
CA ALA A 342 48.89 13.07 25.64
C ALA A 342 48.23 11.85 26.30
N CYS A 343 48.71 10.65 26.00
CA CYS A 343 48.23 9.41 26.60
C CYS A 343 48.45 9.35 28.11
N LEU A 344 49.61 9.86 28.60
CA LEU A 344 49.89 9.94 30.04
C LEU A 344 48.84 10.77 30.79
N TYR A 345 48.39 11.87 30.22
CA TYR A 345 47.37 12.72 30.83
C TYR A 345 45.94 12.18 30.66
N THR A 346 45.62 11.66 29.48
CA THR A 346 44.28 11.18 29.18
C THR A 346 43.95 9.87 29.94
N CYS A 347 44.94 8.98 30.07
CA CYS A 347 44.81 7.68 30.75
C CYS A 347 45.47 7.69 32.15
N TYR A 348 45.59 8.86 32.80
CA TYR A 348 46.31 9.06 34.06
C TYR A 348 45.93 8.04 35.14
N ASP A 349 44.64 7.84 35.39
CA ASP A 349 44.16 6.95 36.46
C ASP A 349 44.36 5.44 36.17
N LEU A 350 44.70 5.08 34.94
CA LEU A 350 44.86 3.69 34.51
C LEU A 350 46.34 3.27 34.45
N LEU A 351 47.24 4.18 34.21
CA LEU A 351 48.67 3.93 34.03
C LEU A 351 49.35 3.81 35.38
N ARG A 352 50.25 2.82 35.51
CA ARG A 352 51.07 2.67 36.69
C ARG A 352 52.37 3.46 36.54
N ALA A 353 52.69 4.25 37.56
CA ALA A 353 53.86 5.15 37.55
C ALA A 353 55.19 4.41 37.37
N ASP A 354 55.30 3.18 37.94
CA ASP A 354 56.51 2.35 37.81
C ASP A 354 56.72 1.92 36.36
N ILE A 355 55.69 1.49 35.65
CA ILE A 355 55.77 1.08 34.24
C ILE A 355 56.03 2.29 33.34
N VAL A 356 55.34 3.41 33.59
CA VAL A 356 55.58 4.68 32.84
C VAL A 356 57.02 5.11 32.96
N PHE A 357 57.55 5.11 34.16
CA PHE A 357 58.95 5.46 34.42
C PHE A 357 59.93 4.57 33.69
N GLU A 358 59.74 3.22 33.79
CA GLU A 358 60.60 2.22 33.13
C GLU A 358 60.60 2.44 31.62
N LEU A 359 59.44 2.55 31.00
CA LEU A 359 59.27 2.76 29.54
C LEU A 359 59.91 4.09 29.09
N ALA A 360 59.65 5.16 29.82
CA ALA A 360 60.23 6.45 29.52
C ALA A 360 61.76 6.51 29.61
N TRP A 361 62.30 5.79 30.61
CA TRP A 361 63.80 5.68 30.79
C TRP A 361 64.39 4.86 29.67
N MET A 362 63.83 3.70 29.32
CA MET A 362 64.32 2.87 28.25
C MET A 362 64.35 3.55 26.87
N HIS A 363 63.40 4.40 26.59
CA HIS A 363 63.22 5.04 25.28
C HIS A 363 63.63 6.52 25.24
N GLY A 364 64.23 7.06 26.30
CA GLY A 364 64.73 8.45 26.36
C GLY A 364 63.61 9.50 26.37
N LEU A 365 62.47 9.18 26.94
CA LEU A 365 61.28 10.04 27.00
C LEU A 365 61.04 10.67 28.38
N MET A 366 62.07 10.77 29.20
CA MET A 366 61.99 11.25 30.58
C MET A 366 61.43 12.67 30.71
N GLU A 367 61.74 13.56 29.77
CA GLU A 367 61.24 14.94 29.75
C GLU A 367 59.68 14.97 29.72
N TYR A 368 59.05 14.02 29.08
CA TYR A 368 57.59 13.92 28.95
C TYR A 368 56.92 13.22 30.13
N SER A 369 57.67 12.33 30.80
CA SER A 369 57.14 11.55 31.93
C SER A 369 57.36 12.19 33.29
N MET A 370 58.34 13.09 33.45
CA MET A 370 58.64 13.74 34.74
C MET A 370 57.49 14.57 35.30
N PRO A 371 56.68 15.30 34.45
CA PRO A 371 55.50 16.01 34.95
C PRO A 371 54.35 15.10 35.37
N TYR A 372 54.30 13.88 34.89
CA TYR A 372 53.28 12.86 35.19
C TYR A 372 53.51 12.30 36.61
#